data_975a871b99a1e5745be088e2e65bbed7
#
_entry.id   975a871b99a1e5745be088e2e65bbed7
#
_cell.length_a   1.000
_cell.length_b   1.000
_cell.length_c   1.000
_cell.angle_alpha   90.00
_cell.angle_beta   90.00
_cell.angle_gamma   90.00
#
_symmetry.space_group_name_H-M   'P 1'
#
loop_
_entity.id
_entity.type
_entity.pdbx_description
1 polymer ?
#
loop_
_entity_poly.entity_id
_entity_poly.type
_entity_poly.pdbx_seq_one_letter_code
_entity_poly.pdbx_strand_id
1 'polypeptide(L)'
;MNNNVIYGINGPVVTVKNADCFEMMEMVHVGAQNLVGEVIGITDRLTTIQVYEETTGLKPGDPVTGTGAPMNVLLGPGILDNIFDGIERPLKEIEQQAGAFISRGATVSSLDPERLWAVTLKVKPGDRLEGGQIYATLPETPVIEHRVLLRPDLSGVVKEVKPDGEYRLHDVIAVLEDDLGDRHELTLCQQWPIRTARPVQQRLTPSIPLITGQRIMDTLFPIAKGGTAAIPGGFGTGKTMNQHQLAKWCDADIIIYVGCGERGNEMSQVLDEFSELIDPKSNRPMTDRTVLIANTSNMPVAAREASIYTGITLAEYYRDMGYHVAMMADSTSRWAEALREISGRLEEMPAEEGFPAYLPSRLAEFYERGGRADVLCGTEGSVTLIGAMSPQGSDFSEPVTQNTKRFTRVFWALDKALAYARHYPAINWINSYSEYFNDLDPWFRENLGDDFVEFRNRVSALLQEESSLMEIVKLIGSDVLPDDQKLVIETARVLRVGFLQQNAFHAEDTYVPLEKQKRMMQVILYLHTKSKEIVSHGIPISKIIATGLFDKLTKMKYDIPNSRLEMFDDYMKEIDDKLGAILP
;
A
#
# COMPACT_ATOMS: atom_id res chain seq x y z
N MET A 1 42.60 20.73 -10.90
CA MET A 1 41.12 20.56 -10.72
C MET A 1 40.70 19.52 -11.74
N ASN A 2 40.40 18.30 -11.32
CA ASN A 2 39.83 17.31 -12.21
C ASN A 2 38.39 17.78 -12.54
N ASN A 3 38.22 18.34 -13.73
CA ASN A 3 36.88 18.69 -14.19
C ASN A 3 36.22 17.40 -14.61
N ASN A 4 35.38 16.84 -13.71
CA ASN A 4 34.51 15.72 -14.07
C ASN A 4 33.48 16.23 -15.06
N VAL A 5 33.57 15.73 -16.28
CA VAL A 5 32.72 16.17 -17.39
C VAL A 5 32.07 14.97 -18.05
N ILE A 6 30.89 15.19 -18.61
CA ILE A 6 30.17 14.21 -19.38
C ILE A 6 31.04 13.71 -20.53
N TYR A 7 31.21 12.40 -20.63
CA TYR A 7 31.84 11.71 -21.75
C TYR A 7 30.83 11.24 -22.78
N GLY A 8 29.72 10.68 -22.36
CA GLY A 8 28.67 10.18 -23.24
C GLY A 8 27.29 10.26 -22.60
N ILE A 9 26.25 10.28 -23.42
CA ILE A 9 24.85 10.36 -23.02
C ILE A 9 24.04 9.33 -23.79
N ASN A 10 23.28 8.50 -23.09
CA ASN A 10 22.35 7.54 -23.69
C ASN A 10 21.00 7.62 -22.94
N GLY A 11 20.11 8.49 -23.40
CA GLY A 11 18.85 8.76 -22.70
C GLY A 11 19.09 9.25 -21.28
N PRO A 12 18.51 8.63 -20.24
CA PRO A 12 18.72 9.03 -18.84
C PRO A 12 20.09 8.61 -18.29
N VAL A 13 20.90 7.88 -19.06
CA VAL A 13 22.22 7.41 -18.62
C VAL A 13 23.31 8.32 -19.15
N VAL A 14 24.14 8.83 -18.25
CA VAL A 14 25.29 9.67 -18.53
C VAL A 14 26.56 8.95 -18.06
N THR A 15 27.63 9.04 -18.83
CA THR A 15 28.93 8.49 -18.46
C THR A 15 29.98 9.58 -18.28
N VAL A 16 30.86 9.39 -17.31
CA VAL A 16 31.99 10.28 -16.98
C VAL A 16 33.28 9.48 -17.00
N LYS A 17 34.33 10.02 -17.58
CA LYS A 17 35.69 9.44 -17.46
C LYS A 17 36.28 9.88 -16.11
N ASN A 18 36.98 9.00 -15.44
CA ASN A 18 37.61 9.09 -14.12
C ASN A 18 36.71 8.51 -12.99
N ALA A 19 37.02 7.28 -12.65
CA ALA A 19 36.28 6.50 -11.63
C ALA A 19 36.55 6.96 -10.20
N ASP A 20 37.67 7.65 -9.95
CA ASP A 20 38.22 7.91 -8.60
C ASP A 20 37.52 9.08 -7.89
N CYS A 21 36.51 9.68 -8.48
CA CYS A 21 35.91 10.92 -8.00
C CYS A 21 34.50 10.78 -7.39
N PHE A 22 33.90 9.62 -7.51
CA PHE A 22 32.51 9.35 -7.06
C PHE A 22 32.43 8.03 -6.32
N GLU A 23 31.48 7.97 -5.39
CA GLU A 23 31.13 6.72 -4.70
C GLU A 23 29.91 6.05 -5.35
N MET A 24 29.77 4.72 -5.15
CA MET A 24 28.56 4.02 -5.58
C MET A 24 27.34 4.56 -4.86
N MET A 25 26.24 4.78 -5.59
CA MET A 25 24.97 5.34 -5.11
C MET A 25 25.07 6.82 -4.69
N GLU A 26 26.19 7.50 -4.97
CA GLU A 26 26.33 8.93 -4.68
C GLU A 26 25.37 9.75 -5.55
N MET A 27 24.70 10.72 -4.93
CA MET A 27 23.93 11.73 -5.63
C MET A 27 24.88 12.74 -6.29
N VAL A 28 24.63 13.05 -7.55
CA VAL A 28 25.44 13.98 -8.35
C VAL A 28 24.56 15.02 -9.04
N HIS A 29 25.15 16.17 -9.34
CA HIS A 29 24.54 17.21 -10.17
C HIS A 29 25.18 17.20 -11.56
N VAL A 30 24.35 17.07 -12.59
CA VAL A 30 24.76 16.87 -13.98
C VAL A 30 24.42 18.10 -14.82
N GLY A 31 25.43 18.64 -15.51
CA GLY A 31 25.32 19.79 -16.40
C GLY A 31 25.19 21.14 -15.69
N ALA A 32 25.12 22.21 -16.47
CA ALA A 32 24.98 23.57 -15.97
C ALA A 32 23.65 23.84 -15.24
N GLN A 33 22.64 23.02 -15.47
CA GLN A 33 21.33 23.12 -14.83
C GLN A 33 21.24 22.32 -13.53
N ASN A 34 22.32 21.64 -13.10
CA ASN A 34 22.39 20.82 -11.89
C ASN A 34 21.31 19.73 -11.84
N LEU A 35 21.09 19.02 -12.95
CA LEU A 35 20.13 17.93 -12.97
C LEU A 35 20.52 16.86 -11.96
N VAL A 36 19.56 16.36 -11.19
CA VAL A 36 19.82 15.34 -10.16
C VAL A 36 20.10 14.01 -10.83
N GLY A 37 21.17 13.34 -10.42
CA GLY A 37 21.55 12.01 -10.86
C GLY A 37 22.14 11.18 -9.73
N GLU A 38 22.26 9.88 -9.96
CA GLU A 38 22.82 8.90 -9.03
C GLU A 38 23.86 8.04 -9.74
N VAL A 39 24.97 7.76 -9.08
CA VAL A 39 26.00 6.86 -9.58
C VAL A 39 25.53 5.42 -9.45
N ILE A 40 25.31 4.75 -10.58
CA ILE A 40 24.79 3.37 -10.64
C ILE A 40 25.82 2.33 -11.07
N GLY A 41 27.01 2.77 -11.48
CA GLY A 41 28.08 1.85 -11.86
C GLY A 41 29.42 2.56 -11.94
N ILE A 42 30.46 1.92 -11.44
CA ILE A 42 31.84 2.39 -11.51
C ILE A 42 32.70 1.27 -12.05
N THR A 43 33.43 1.57 -13.10
CA THR A 43 34.48 0.70 -13.66
C THR A 43 35.83 1.42 -13.61
N ASP A 44 36.91 0.72 -13.95
CA ASP A 44 38.24 1.28 -14.01
C ASP A 44 38.41 2.50 -14.97
N ARG A 45 37.45 2.71 -15.85
CA ARG A 45 37.50 3.75 -16.89
C ARG A 45 36.36 4.73 -16.89
N LEU A 46 35.18 4.28 -16.44
CA LEU A 46 33.93 5.02 -16.58
C LEU A 46 33.10 4.94 -15.31
N THR A 47 32.55 6.09 -14.92
CA THR A 47 31.43 6.16 -13.97
C THR A 47 30.14 6.33 -14.74
N THR A 48 29.16 5.50 -14.46
CA THR A 48 27.83 5.53 -15.06
C THR A 48 26.84 6.17 -14.08
N ILE A 49 26.13 7.17 -14.57
CA ILE A 49 25.20 8.00 -13.79
C ILE A 49 23.81 7.88 -14.41
N GLN A 50 22.82 7.60 -13.59
CA GLN A 50 21.40 7.66 -13.95
C GLN A 50 20.85 9.04 -13.57
N VAL A 51 20.33 9.78 -14.54
CA VAL A 51 19.78 11.12 -14.32
C VAL A 51 18.28 11.02 -14.10
N TYR A 52 17.77 11.65 -13.06
CA TYR A 52 16.36 11.62 -12.64
C TYR A 52 15.48 12.64 -13.37
N GLU A 53 16.09 13.46 -14.20
CA GLU A 53 15.42 14.46 -15.01
C GLU A 53 15.67 14.23 -16.51
N GLU A 54 14.99 14.99 -17.36
CA GLU A 54 15.16 14.88 -18.80
C GLU A 54 16.54 15.41 -19.23
N THR A 55 17.30 14.56 -19.93
CA THR A 55 18.69 14.84 -20.34
C THR A 55 18.81 15.63 -21.65
N THR A 56 17.70 15.98 -22.30
CA THR A 56 17.71 16.75 -23.56
C THR A 56 18.44 18.10 -23.35
N GLY A 57 19.41 18.36 -24.22
CA GLY A 57 20.24 19.59 -24.15
C GLY A 57 21.55 19.45 -23.36
N LEU A 58 21.76 18.35 -22.62
CA LEU A 58 23.09 18.00 -22.13
C LEU A 58 24.02 17.64 -23.29
N LYS A 59 25.29 17.89 -23.14
CA LYS A 59 26.30 17.57 -24.14
C LYS A 59 27.61 17.09 -23.48
N PRO A 60 28.39 16.28 -24.18
CA PRO A 60 29.75 15.95 -23.75
C PRO A 60 30.57 17.22 -23.44
N GLY A 61 31.26 17.20 -22.30
CA GLY A 61 31.97 18.34 -21.76
C GLY A 61 31.24 19.15 -20.71
N ASP A 62 29.94 18.96 -20.51
CA ASP A 62 29.20 19.60 -19.42
C ASP A 62 29.69 19.06 -18.05
N PRO A 63 29.69 19.90 -16.99
CA PRO A 63 30.26 19.52 -15.69
C PRO A 63 29.37 18.48 -14.96
N VAL A 64 30.02 17.67 -14.13
CA VAL A 64 29.35 16.77 -13.17
C VAL A 64 30.00 16.96 -11.81
N THR A 65 29.18 17.24 -10.79
CA THR A 65 29.65 17.48 -9.41
C THR A 65 29.01 16.48 -8.46
N GLY A 66 29.84 15.81 -7.65
CA GLY A 66 29.38 14.92 -6.58
C GLY A 66 28.91 15.70 -5.35
N THR A 67 28.01 15.09 -4.60
CA THR A 67 27.52 15.62 -3.31
C THR A 67 28.21 14.98 -2.11
N GLY A 68 28.93 13.87 -2.31
CA GLY A 68 29.54 13.08 -1.24
C GLY A 68 28.54 12.31 -0.38
N ALA A 69 27.28 12.19 -0.83
CA ALA A 69 26.23 11.50 -0.11
C ALA A 69 25.29 10.76 -1.08
N PRO A 70 24.67 9.64 -0.68
CA PRO A 70 23.67 8.96 -1.50
C PRO A 70 22.42 9.82 -1.66
N MET A 71 21.52 9.40 -2.59
CA MET A 71 20.24 10.06 -2.75
C MET A 71 19.41 9.94 -1.47
N ASN A 72 19.06 11.08 -0.89
CA ASN A 72 18.33 11.20 0.38
C ASN A 72 16.97 11.83 0.17
N VAL A 73 16.06 11.54 1.11
CA VAL A 73 14.83 12.30 1.34
C VAL A 73 14.93 13.10 2.63
N LEU A 74 14.21 14.22 2.68
CA LEU A 74 14.13 15.07 3.86
C LEU A 74 12.93 14.66 4.71
N LEU A 75 13.19 14.03 5.84
CA LEU A 75 12.19 13.54 6.76
C LEU A 75 11.93 14.57 7.87
N GLY A 76 10.71 15.07 7.96
CA GLY A 76 10.32 16.11 8.92
C GLY A 76 8.83 16.41 8.87
N PRO A 77 8.34 17.37 9.68
CA PRO A 77 6.94 17.78 9.63
C PRO A 77 6.61 18.52 8.33
N GLY A 78 5.42 18.27 7.79
CA GLY A 78 4.95 18.83 6.52
C GLY A 78 4.98 17.84 5.36
N ILE A 79 5.32 16.57 5.62
CA ILE A 79 5.21 15.49 4.64
C ILE A 79 3.74 15.16 4.38
N LEU A 80 2.91 15.10 5.43
CA LEU A 80 1.47 14.87 5.31
C LEU A 80 0.77 16.04 4.61
N ASP A 81 -0.33 15.76 3.93
CA ASP A 81 -1.09 16.71 3.10
C ASP A 81 -0.29 17.26 1.90
N ASN A 82 0.82 16.63 1.55
CA ASN A 82 1.66 17.04 0.44
C ASN A 82 1.60 16.05 -0.73
N ILE A 83 1.94 16.55 -1.91
CA ILE A 83 2.01 15.80 -3.17
C ILE A 83 3.43 15.96 -3.71
N PHE A 84 4.18 14.85 -3.75
CA PHE A 84 5.55 14.82 -4.23
C PHE A 84 5.65 14.14 -5.60
N ASP A 85 6.73 14.43 -6.30
CA ASP A 85 7.17 13.57 -7.42
C ASP A 85 8.03 12.40 -6.92
N GLY A 86 8.59 11.60 -7.85
CA GLY A 86 9.37 10.41 -7.51
C GLY A 86 10.66 10.66 -6.72
N ILE A 87 11.16 11.88 -6.67
CA ILE A 87 12.37 12.30 -5.95
C ILE A 87 12.09 13.33 -4.85
N GLU A 88 10.90 13.30 -4.30
CA GLU A 88 10.44 14.15 -3.18
C GLU A 88 10.39 15.66 -3.51
N ARG A 89 10.17 16.05 -4.76
CA ARG A 89 9.91 17.46 -5.06
C ARG A 89 8.43 17.77 -4.88
N PRO A 90 8.05 18.83 -4.12
CA PRO A 90 6.65 19.15 -3.87
C PRO A 90 6.02 19.76 -5.12
N LEU A 91 5.01 19.10 -5.66
CA LEU A 91 4.41 19.47 -6.96
C LEU A 91 3.61 20.78 -6.88
N LYS A 92 2.97 21.09 -5.75
CA LYS A 92 2.23 22.34 -5.55
C LYS A 92 3.14 23.57 -5.61
N GLU A 93 4.30 23.49 -4.97
CA GLU A 93 5.30 24.57 -4.95
C GLU A 93 5.97 24.72 -6.32
N ILE A 94 6.24 23.62 -7.01
CA ILE A 94 6.77 23.66 -8.39
C ILE A 94 5.78 24.34 -9.33
N GLU A 95 4.49 24.04 -9.23
CA GLU A 95 3.44 24.67 -10.03
C GLU A 95 3.37 26.18 -9.79
N GLN A 96 3.49 26.63 -8.55
CA GLN A 96 3.50 28.05 -8.21
C GLN A 96 4.70 28.80 -8.78
N GLN A 97 5.88 28.14 -8.84
CA GLN A 97 7.12 28.77 -9.32
C GLN A 97 7.29 28.71 -10.85
N ALA A 98 6.94 27.57 -11.45
CA ALA A 98 7.25 27.26 -12.85
C ALA A 98 5.99 27.13 -13.74
N GLY A 99 4.79 27.23 -13.18
CA GLY A 99 3.53 27.01 -13.90
C GLY A 99 3.28 25.51 -14.16
N ALA A 100 2.51 25.21 -15.21
CA ALA A 100 2.03 23.86 -15.53
C ALA A 100 3.14 22.85 -15.94
N PHE A 101 4.39 23.28 -16.08
CA PHE A 101 5.50 22.43 -16.51
C PHE A 101 6.61 22.41 -15.46
N ILE A 102 7.11 21.21 -15.13
CA ILE A 102 8.27 21.05 -14.24
C ILE A 102 9.52 21.57 -14.99
N SER A 103 10.10 22.67 -14.51
CA SER A 103 11.36 23.18 -15.06
C SER A 103 12.52 22.28 -14.68
N ARG A 104 13.45 22.07 -15.63
CA ARG A 104 14.66 21.28 -15.39
C ARG A 104 15.54 21.96 -14.35
N GLY A 105 16.12 21.16 -13.46
CA GLY A 105 16.98 21.66 -12.40
C GLY A 105 16.25 22.56 -11.39
N ALA A 106 14.92 22.47 -11.32
CA ALA A 106 14.14 23.19 -10.32
C ALA A 106 14.55 22.72 -8.92
N THR A 107 15.20 23.60 -8.19
CA THR A 107 15.57 23.39 -6.78
C THR A 107 14.50 24.00 -5.90
N VAL A 108 13.57 23.14 -5.48
CA VAL A 108 12.54 23.49 -4.48
C VAL A 108 12.83 22.65 -3.25
N SER A 109 12.75 23.26 -2.06
CA SER A 109 12.84 22.47 -0.81
C SER A 109 11.72 21.46 -0.75
N SER A 110 12.01 20.22 -0.38
CA SER A 110 11.01 19.16 -0.24
C SER A 110 9.93 19.52 0.80
N LEU A 111 10.34 20.22 1.86
CA LEU A 111 9.44 20.71 2.92
C LEU A 111 9.59 22.23 3.02
N ASP A 112 8.51 22.91 3.45
CA ASP A 112 8.51 24.37 3.63
C ASP A 112 9.44 24.78 4.78
N PRO A 113 10.57 25.44 4.50
CA PRO A 113 11.55 25.82 5.52
C PRO A 113 11.08 27.00 6.39
N GLU A 114 10.11 27.79 5.94
CA GLU A 114 9.64 28.99 6.61
C GLU A 114 8.42 28.75 7.52
N ARG A 115 7.78 27.58 7.38
CA ARG A 115 6.62 27.23 8.20
C ARG A 115 7.01 27.10 9.66
N LEU A 116 6.25 27.76 10.55
CA LEU A 116 6.40 27.65 12.00
C LEU A 116 5.59 26.50 12.55
N TRP A 117 6.22 25.75 13.44
CA TRP A 117 5.64 24.59 14.10
C TRP A 117 5.63 24.80 15.61
N ALA A 118 4.51 24.53 16.27
CA ALA A 118 4.38 24.58 17.74
C ALA A 118 5.04 23.32 18.34
N VAL A 119 6.28 23.45 18.80
CA VAL A 119 7.12 22.34 19.26
C VAL A 119 7.09 22.23 20.77
N THR A 120 6.87 21.01 21.26
CA THR A 120 7.00 20.64 22.68
C THR A 120 8.20 19.72 22.85
N LEU A 121 9.19 20.15 23.64
CA LEU A 121 10.40 19.37 23.92
C LEU A 121 10.10 18.28 24.95
N LYS A 122 10.64 17.08 24.72
CA LYS A 122 10.46 15.91 25.61
C LYS A 122 11.72 15.56 26.40
N VAL A 123 12.79 16.31 26.22
CA VAL A 123 14.11 16.06 26.81
C VAL A 123 14.60 17.25 27.61
N LYS A 124 15.57 17.01 28.49
CA LYS A 124 16.22 18.02 29.33
C LYS A 124 17.73 17.92 29.19
N PRO A 125 18.47 19.00 29.46
CA PRO A 125 19.93 18.93 29.55
C PRO A 125 20.35 17.86 30.57
N GLY A 126 21.27 16.99 30.15
CA GLY A 126 21.76 15.84 30.92
C GLY A 126 21.09 14.50 30.59
N ASP A 127 19.97 14.50 29.87
CA ASP A 127 19.35 13.25 29.42
C ASP A 127 20.23 12.56 28.37
N ARG A 128 20.32 11.23 28.44
CA ARG A 128 20.96 10.42 27.41
C ARG A 128 19.91 9.98 26.40
N LEU A 129 20.17 10.18 25.12
CA LEU A 129 19.36 9.74 24.00
C LEU A 129 20.07 8.66 23.20
N GLU A 130 19.33 7.65 22.83
CA GLU A 130 19.72 6.62 21.87
C GLU A 130 19.01 6.84 20.53
N GLY A 131 19.60 6.33 19.44
CA GLY A 131 19.05 6.47 18.10
C GLY A 131 17.58 6.05 18.01
N GLY A 132 16.78 6.83 17.33
CA GLY A 132 15.35 6.62 17.14
C GLY A 132 14.45 7.08 18.30
N GLN A 133 15.00 7.57 19.41
CA GLN A 133 14.20 8.11 20.52
C GLN A 133 13.59 9.47 20.17
N ILE A 134 12.43 9.73 20.75
CA ILE A 134 11.66 10.97 20.55
C ILE A 134 12.25 12.08 21.45
N TYR A 135 12.63 13.20 20.87
CA TYR A 135 13.10 14.37 21.63
C TYR A 135 12.17 15.58 21.58
N ALA A 136 11.22 15.60 20.62
CA ALA A 136 10.20 16.63 20.52
C ALA A 136 8.93 16.10 19.89
N THR A 137 7.81 16.77 20.10
CA THR A 137 6.53 16.50 19.43
C THR A 137 5.90 17.79 18.95
N LEU A 138 5.09 17.69 17.90
CA LEU A 138 4.33 18.82 17.36
C LEU A 138 3.09 18.31 16.60
N PRO A 139 2.01 19.11 16.52
CA PRO A 139 0.86 18.76 15.67
C PRO A 139 1.24 19.00 14.20
N GLU A 140 1.42 17.93 13.41
CA GLU A 140 1.67 18.05 11.97
C GLU A 140 0.39 18.35 11.22
N THR A 141 -0.65 17.59 11.54
CA THR A 141 -2.03 17.82 11.09
C THR A 141 -2.97 17.75 12.29
N PRO A 142 -4.25 18.12 12.14
CA PRO A 142 -5.19 18.03 13.25
C PRO A 142 -5.43 16.62 13.80
N VAL A 143 -5.02 15.58 13.03
CA VAL A 143 -5.23 14.16 13.40
C VAL A 143 -3.93 13.42 13.69
N ILE A 144 -2.77 13.95 13.29
CA ILE A 144 -1.47 13.28 13.44
C ILE A 144 -0.50 14.18 14.22
N GLU A 145 0.01 13.67 15.33
CA GLU A 145 1.11 14.24 16.09
C GLU A 145 2.43 13.78 15.47
N HIS A 146 3.25 14.71 15.00
CA HIS A 146 4.59 14.41 14.56
C HIS A 146 5.52 14.22 15.75
N ARG A 147 6.23 13.10 15.80
CA ARG A 147 7.20 12.75 16.82
C ARG A 147 8.59 12.89 16.22
N VAL A 148 9.33 13.90 16.65
CA VAL A 148 10.67 14.18 16.13
C VAL A 148 11.65 13.18 16.71
N LEU A 149 12.27 12.39 15.85
CA LEU A 149 13.11 11.26 16.21
C LEU A 149 14.59 11.59 16.06
N LEU A 150 15.40 11.16 17.01
CA LEU A 150 16.86 11.19 16.84
C LEU A 150 17.25 10.24 15.68
N ARG A 151 18.18 10.66 14.84
CA ARG A 151 18.71 9.78 13.78
C ARG A 151 19.16 8.45 14.38
N PRO A 152 18.86 7.30 13.72
CA PRO A 152 19.17 5.97 14.26
C PRO A 152 20.67 5.71 14.52
N ASP A 153 21.55 6.43 13.83
CA ASP A 153 23.00 6.31 13.91
C ASP A 153 23.64 7.24 14.97
N LEU A 154 22.83 8.04 15.68
CA LEU A 154 23.31 8.98 16.71
C LEU A 154 22.91 8.49 18.10
N SER A 155 23.80 8.70 19.07
CA SER A 155 23.53 8.55 20.49
C SER A 155 24.41 9.51 21.30
N GLY A 156 23.95 9.93 22.46
CA GLY A 156 24.74 10.86 23.27
C GLY A 156 23.96 11.52 24.39
N VAL A 157 24.54 12.53 24.99
CA VAL A 157 23.97 13.30 26.11
C VAL A 157 23.53 14.66 25.62
N VAL A 158 22.30 15.03 25.92
CA VAL A 158 21.73 16.34 25.61
C VAL A 158 22.43 17.41 26.45
N LYS A 159 23.05 18.39 25.82
CA LYS A 159 23.76 19.49 26.49
C LYS A 159 22.90 20.74 26.62
N GLU A 160 22.20 21.09 25.57
CA GLU A 160 21.40 22.29 25.47
C GLU A 160 20.01 21.96 24.92
N VAL A 161 18.98 22.58 25.46
CA VAL A 161 17.59 22.44 25.02
C VAL A 161 16.94 23.82 25.01
N LYS A 162 16.28 24.18 23.92
CA LYS A 162 15.46 25.39 23.86
C LYS A 162 14.12 25.22 24.57
N PRO A 163 13.44 26.29 24.99
CA PRO A 163 12.10 26.21 25.57
C PRO A 163 11.08 25.75 24.51
N ASP A 164 9.91 25.28 24.97
CA ASP A 164 8.77 25.06 24.09
C ASP A 164 8.39 26.35 23.38
N GLY A 165 8.03 26.25 22.09
CA GLY A 165 7.73 27.42 21.29
C GLY A 165 7.53 27.12 19.82
N GLU A 166 7.50 28.17 19.02
CA GLU A 166 7.38 28.05 17.56
C GLU A 166 8.78 28.04 16.92
N TYR A 167 9.03 27.01 16.11
CA TYR A 167 10.32 26.82 15.43
C TYR A 167 10.10 26.45 13.96
N ARG A 168 11.05 26.86 13.13
CA ARG A 168 11.13 26.45 11.74
C ARG A 168 11.82 25.09 11.60
N LEU A 169 11.73 24.51 10.41
CA LEU A 169 12.24 23.17 10.10
C LEU A 169 13.73 23.00 10.46
N HIS A 170 14.56 23.98 10.17
CA HIS A 170 16.02 23.94 10.36
C HIS A 170 16.50 24.67 11.63
N ASP A 171 15.60 25.17 12.45
CA ASP A 171 15.99 25.79 13.72
C ASP A 171 16.58 24.73 14.65
N VAL A 172 17.71 25.05 15.27
CA VAL A 172 18.33 24.17 16.27
C VAL A 172 17.52 24.26 17.56
N ILE A 173 16.91 23.14 17.97
CA ILE A 173 16.05 23.07 19.18
C ILE A 173 16.76 22.39 20.36
N ALA A 174 17.78 21.57 20.10
CA ALA A 174 18.63 20.96 21.13
C ALA A 174 20.03 20.68 20.56
N VAL A 175 21.00 20.46 21.45
CA VAL A 175 22.35 20.04 21.09
C VAL A 175 22.69 18.76 21.84
N LEU A 176 23.11 17.75 21.10
CA LEU A 176 23.58 16.45 21.59
C LEU A 176 25.11 16.40 21.51
N GLU A 177 25.77 15.86 22.52
CA GLU A 177 27.18 15.50 22.48
C GLU A 177 27.31 13.99 22.52
N ASP A 178 27.93 13.41 21.52
CA ASP A 178 28.13 11.98 21.41
C ASP A 178 29.27 11.46 22.32
N ASP A 179 29.49 10.15 22.33
CA ASP A 179 30.50 9.52 23.17
C ASP A 179 31.94 9.84 22.72
N LEU A 180 32.14 10.42 21.54
CA LEU A 180 33.41 10.92 21.03
C LEU A 180 33.66 12.39 21.39
N GLY A 181 32.65 13.08 21.91
CA GLY A 181 32.68 14.50 22.27
C GLY A 181 32.30 15.43 21.14
N ASP A 182 31.82 14.89 20.01
CA ASP A 182 31.33 15.70 18.89
C ASP A 182 29.93 16.23 19.19
N ARG A 183 29.68 17.49 18.80
CA ARG A 183 28.39 18.16 19.01
C ARG A 183 27.52 18.06 17.77
N HIS A 184 26.31 17.59 17.96
CA HIS A 184 25.29 17.46 16.93
C HIS A 184 24.12 18.39 17.22
N GLU A 185 23.82 19.26 16.27
CA GLU A 185 22.65 20.14 16.32
C GLU A 185 21.39 19.36 15.94
N LEU A 186 20.38 19.38 16.81
CA LEU A 186 19.12 18.70 16.58
C LEU A 186 18.07 19.71 16.11
N THR A 187 17.49 19.42 14.95
CA THR A 187 16.45 20.22 14.26
C THR A 187 15.15 19.41 14.14
N LEU A 188 14.14 19.93 13.46
CA LEU A 188 12.87 19.20 13.24
C LEU A 188 12.94 18.18 12.10
N CYS A 189 14.03 18.13 11.34
CA CYS A 189 14.16 17.27 10.19
C CYS A 189 15.49 16.50 10.17
N GLN A 190 15.51 15.44 9.38
CA GLN A 190 16.70 14.61 9.13
C GLN A 190 16.71 14.11 7.69
N GLN A 191 17.89 13.87 7.13
CA GLN A 191 18.05 13.23 5.83
C GLN A 191 18.21 11.72 6.01
N TRP A 192 17.63 10.94 5.08
CA TRP A 192 17.77 9.50 5.06
C TRP A 192 17.90 8.95 3.63
N PRO A 193 18.86 8.04 3.37
CA PRO A 193 19.01 7.43 2.05
C PRO A 193 17.80 6.59 1.65
N ILE A 194 17.23 6.81 0.47
CA ILE A 194 16.00 6.13 0.05
C ILE A 194 16.15 4.61 -0.12
N ARG A 195 17.36 4.17 -0.48
CA ARG A 195 17.64 2.73 -0.71
C ARG A 195 18.03 1.97 0.54
N THR A 196 18.22 2.67 1.66
CA THR A 196 18.58 2.07 2.94
C THR A 196 17.34 1.94 3.82
N ALA A 197 17.02 0.70 4.20
CA ALA A 197 15.91 0.46 5.13
C ALA A 197 16.19 1.10 6.49
N ARG A 198 15.18 1.67 7.13
CA ARG A 198 15.31 2.22 8.48
C ARG A 198 15.33 1.09 9.52
N PRO A 199 16.27 1.13 10.48
CA PRO A 199 16.41 0.07 11.45
C PRO A 199 15.23 0.01 12.42
N VAL A 200 14.96 -1.18 12.93
CA VAL A 200 13.97 -1.45 13.98
C VAL A 200 14.64 -2.21 15.12
N GLN A 201 14.05 -2.15 16.32
CA GLN A 201 14.57 -2.89 17.45
C GLN A 201 14.35 -4.40 17.27
N GLN A 202 13.14 -4.80 16.88
CA GLN A 202 12.77 -6.18 16.63
C GLN A 202 11.61 -6.27 15.64
N ARG A 203 11.68 -7.22 14.71
CA ARG A 203 10.53 -7.56 13.88
C ARG A 203 9.56 -8.44 14.64
N LEU A 204 8.26 -8.13 14.54
CA LEU A 204 7.18 -8.85 15.19
C LEU A 204 6.44 -9.75 14.19
N THR A 205 5.85 -10.82 14.70
CA THR A 205 4.96 -11.67 13.90
C THR A 205 3.71 -10.89 13.52
N PRO A 206 3.24 -10.97 12.28
CA PRO A 206 2.02 -10.29 11.81
C PRO A 206 0.77 -11.01 12.35
N SER A 207 0.38 -10.70 13.60
CA SER A 207 -0.72 -11.34 14.33
C SER A 207 -1.97 -10.49 14.50
N ILE A 208 -1.99 -9.27 13.93
CA ILE A 208 -3.13 -8.34 13.99
C ILE A 208 -3.59 -8.07 12.57
N PRO A 209 -4.89 -8.27 12.24
CA PRO A 209 -5.41 -7.98 10.91
C PRO A 209 -5.45 -6.47 10.64
N LEU A 210 -5.20 -6.09 9.39
CA LEU A 210 -5.58 -4.78 8.87
C LEU A 210 -7.03 -4.88 8.42
N ILE A 211 -7.93 -4.23 9.15
CA ILE A 211 -9.36 -4.25 8.85
C ILE A 211 -9.64 -3.32 7.69
N THR A 212 -10.26 -3.83 6.64
CA THR A 212 -10.52 -3.06 5.40
C THR A 212 -11.98 -2.65 5.25
N GLY A 213 -12.89 -3.32 5.95
CA GLY A 213 -14.33 -3.15 5.76
C GLY A 213 -14.86 -3.80 4.47
N GLN A 214 -13.98 -4.46 3.70
CA GLN A 214 -14.33 -5.21 2.49
C GLN A 214 -14.50 -6.69 2.85
N ARG A 215 -15.74 -7.22 2.70
CA ARG A 215 -16.07 -8.58 3.16
C ARG A 215 -15.16 -9.67 2.60
N ILE A 216 -14.89 -9.64 1.29
CA ILE A 216 -14.04 -10.65 0.66
C ILE A 216 -12.60 -10.62 1.18
N MET A 217 -12.08 -9.43 1.46
CA MET A 217 -10.74 -9.27 2.00
C MET A 217 -10.68 -9.70 3.47
N ASP A 218 -11.55 -9.12 4.31
CA ASP A 218 -11.49 -9.34 5.76
C ASP A 218 -11.80 -10.78 6.17
N THR A 219 -12.68 -11.47 5.42
CA THR A 219 -13.10 -12.84 5.77
C THR A 219 -12.31 -13.91 5.05
N LEU A 220 -12.22 -13.85 3.71
CA LEU A 220 -11.60 -14.93 2.93
C LEU A 220 -10.09 -14.76 2.78
N PHE A 221 -9.63 -13.53 2.56
CA PHE A 221 -8.24 -13.24 2.22
C PHE A 221 -7.68 -12.08 3.05
N PRO A 222 -7.65 -12.21 4.39
CA PRO A 222 -7.20 -11.13 5.26
C PRO A 222 -5.73 -10.82 5.08
N ILE A 223 -5.39 -9.54 5.26
CA ILE A 223 -4.02 -9.06 5.37
C ILE A 223 -3.73 -8.66 6.81
N ALA A 224 -2.53 -8.91 7.27
CA ALA A 224 -2.07 -8.46 8.58
C ALA A 224 -1.52 -7.03 8.53
N LYS A 225 -1.56 -6.30 9.64
CA LYS A 225 -0.77 -5.08 9.83
C LYS A 225 0.71 -5.42 9.71
N GLY A 226 1.41 -4.73 8.82
CA GLY A 226 2.77 -5.08 8.44
C GLY A 226 2.86 -6.21 7.41
N GLY A 227 1.75 -6.62 6.81
CA GLY A 227 1.70 -7.64 5.78
C GLY A 227 2.00 -7.11 4.38
N THR A 228 2.07 -8.04 3.43
CA THR A 228 2.32 -7.75 2.02
C THR A 228 1.21 -8.34 1.15
N ALA A 229 0.64 -7.54 0.27
CA ALA A 229 -0.41 -7.96 -0.66
C ALA A 229 -0.11 -7.51 -2.09
N ALA A 230 -0.57 -8.33 -3.02
CA ALA A 230 -0.54 -8.04 -4.45
C ALA A 230 -1.97 -7.97 -5.00
N ILE A 231 -2.24 -6.97 -5.84
CA ILE A 231 -3.51 -6.82 -6.57
C ILE A 231 -3.22 -6.88 -8.07
N PRO A 232 -3.10 -8.06 -8.67
CA PRO A 232 -2.94 -8.19 -10.11
C PRO A 232 -4.29 -8.08 -10.81
N GLY A 233 -4.34 -7.30 -11.87
CA GLY A 233 -5.56 -7.18 -12.68
C GLY A 233 -5.31 -6.42 -13.96
N GLY A 234 -5.99 -6.84 -15.03
CA GLY A 234 -5.96 -6.14 -16.30
C GLY A 234 -6.64 -4.77 -16.22
N PHE A 235 -6.56 -4.02 -17.32
CA PHE A 235 -7.24 -2.74 -17.45
C PHE A 235 -8.76 -2.90 -17.24
N GLY A 236 -9.36 -1.99 -16.49
CA GLY A 236 -10.81 -1.96 -16.23
C GLY A 236 -11.32 -2.95 -15.19
N THR A 237 -10.45 -3.67 -14.48
CA THR A 237 -10.86 -4.61 -13.43
C THR A 237 -11.07 -3.95 -12.06
N GLY A 238 -10.86 -2.65 -11.94
CA GLY A 238 -11.09 -1.89 -10.72
C GLY A 238 -9.91 -1.88 -9.73
N LYS A 239 -8.66 -2.05 -10.19
CA LYS A 239 -7.45 -1.98 -9.33
C LYS A 239 -7.40 -0.71 -8.50
N THR A 240 -7.40 0.43 -9.17
CA THR A 240 -7.31 1.76 -8.55
C THR A 240 -8.46 2.00 -7.59
N MET A 241 -9.70 1.64 -7.97
CA MET A 241 -10.86 1.76 -7.09
C MET A 241 -10.72 0.89 -5.83
N ASN A 242 -10.20 -0.32 -5.94
CA ASN A 242 -9.94 -1.17 -4.77
C ASN A 242 -8.91 -0.53 -3.82
N GLN A 243 -7.84 0.06 -4.37
CA GLN A 243 -6.84 0.76 -3.55
C GLN A 243 -7.42 2.03 -2.90
N HIS A 244 -8.28 2.78 -3.59
CA HIS A 244 -8.98 3.93 -3.00
C HIS A 244 -9.91 3.50 -1.85
N GLN A 245 -10.65 2.41 -2.02
CA GLN A 245 -11.48 1.88 -0.94
C GLN A 245 -10.65 1.42 0.26
N LEU A 246 -9.52 0.78 0.01
CA LEU A 246 -8.57 0.40 1.07
C LEU A 246 -8.01 1.64 1.77
N ALA A 247 -7.55 2.63 1.03
CA ALA A 247 -7.03 3.88 1.59
C ALA A 247 -8.05 4.59 2.48
N LYS A 248 -9.30 4.66 2.00
CA LYS A 248 -10.38 5.33 2.73
C LYS A 248 -10.78 4.62 4.02
N TRP A 249 -10.88 3.29 4.01
CA TRP A 249 -11.58 2.54 5.03
C TRP A 249 -10.69 1.69 5.93
N CYS A 250 -9.45 1.35 5.50
CA CYS A 250 -8.59 0.53 6.33
C CYS A 250 -8.26 1.22 7.66
N ASP A 251 -7.95 0.42 8.66
CA ASP A 251 -7.65 0.89 10.01
C ASP A 251 -6.17 1.29 10.20
N ALA A 252 -5.45 1.58 9.12
CA ALA A 252 -4.15 2.24 9.18
C ALA A 252 -4.29 3.70 9.65
N ASP A 253 -3.26 4.18 10.35
CA ASP A 253 -3.20 5.57 10.83
C ASP A 253 -2.83 6.53 9.70
N ILE A 254 -1.89 6.13 8.85
CA ILE A 254 -1.33 6.94 7.76
C ILE A 254 -1.35 6.13 6.47
N ILE A 255 -1.66 6.81 5.37
CA ILE A 255 -1.70 6.27 4.02
C ILE A 255 -0.58 6.92 3.20
N ILE A 256 0.20 6.10 2.51
CA ILE A 256 1.14 6.56 1.49
C ILE A 256 0.72 5.96 0.15
N TYR A 257 0.31 6.80 -0.77
CA TYR A 257 -0.11 6.38 -2.10
C TYR A 257 0.94 6.77 -3.13
N VAL A 258 1.48 5.78 -3.83
CA VAL A 258 2.49 5.98 -4.88
C VAL A 258 1.90 5.63 -6.23
N GLY A 259 1.64 6.67 -7.03
CA GLY A 259 1.31 6.52 -8.45
C GLY A 259 2.59 6.40 -9.26
N CYS A 260 2.95 5.17 -9.63
CA CYS A 260 4.19 4.87 -10.32
C CYS A 260 3.93 4.57 -11.80
N GLY A 261 4.20 5.54 -12.67
CA GLY A 261 4.08 5.39 -14.11
C GLY A 261 2.65 5.35 -14.64
N GLU A 262 1.68 5.76 -13.85
CA GLU A 262 0.28 5.85 -14.27
C GLU A 262 0.04 7.05 -15.22
N ARG A 263 -1.09 7.04 -15.92
CA ARG A 263 -1.42 8.12 -16.84
C ARG A 263 -1.72 9.40 -16.08
N GLY A 264 -1.35 10.56 -16.66
CA GLY A 264 -1.58 11.85 -16.03
C GLY A 264 -3.03 12.10 -15.66
N ASN A 265 -3.99 11.74 -16.53
CA ASN A 265 -5.43 11.89 -16.27
C ASN A 265 -5.94 10.97 -15.15
N GLU A 266 -5.42 9.74 -15.04
CA GLU A 266 -5.76 8.82 -13.94
C GLU A 266 -5.19 9.37 -12.62
N MET A 267 -3.96 9.88 -12.65
CA MET A 267 -3.33 10.47 -11.48
C MET A 267 -4.06 11.74 -11.01
N SER A 268 -4.47 12.61 -11.94
CA SER A 268 -5.27 13.79 -11.60
C SER A 268 -6.59 13.41 -10.93
N GLN A 269 -7.27 12.38 -11.46
CA GLN A 269 -8.49 11.87 -10.84
C GLN A 269 -8.24 11.34 -9.41
N VAL A 270 -7.14 10.62 -9.19
CA VAL A 270 -6.75 10.17 -7.84
C VAL A 270 -6.56 11.35 -6.91
N LEU A 271 -5.83 12.39 -7.36
CA LEU A 271 -5.59 13.60 -6.56
C LEU A 271 -6.88 14.33 -6.21
N ASP A 272 -7.78 14.50 -7.17
CA ASP A 272 -9.07 15.13 -6.96
C ASP A 272 -9.92 14.32 -5.97
N GLU A 273 -10.02 13.00 -6.17
CA GLU A 273 -10.78 12.12 -5.27
C GLU A 273 -10.23 12.15 -3.84
N PHE A 274 -8.91 12.09 -3.63
CA PHE A 274 -8.32 12.16 -2.29
C PHE A 274 -8.53 13.51 -1.62
N SER A 275 -8.52 14.60 -2.38
CA SER A 275 -8.76 15.94 -1.84
C SER A 275 -10.22 16.17 -1.40
N GLU A 276 -11.18 15.50 -2.05
CA GLU A 276 -12.60 15.57 -1.74
C GLU A 276 -13.05 14.56 -0.69
N LEU A 277 -12.27 13.48 -0.49
CA LEU A 277 -12.62 12.44 0.46
C LEU A 277 -12.51 12.93 1.91
N ILE A 278 -13.54 12.61 2.68
CA ILE A 278 -13.57 12.80 4.13
C ILE A 278 -13.25 11.47 4.81
N ASP A 279 -12.29 11.51 5.73
CA ASP A 279 -11.96 10.36 6.56
C ASP A 279 -13.13 10.03 7.50
N PRO A 280 -13.71 8.84 7.40
CA PRO A 280 -14.88 8.49 8.19
C PRO A 280 -14.62 8.39 9.70
N LYS A 281 -13.36 8.26 10.11
CA LYS A 281 -12.98 8.14 11.51
C LYS A 281 -12.86 9.50 12.19
N SER A 282 -12.21 10.44 11.53
CA SER A 282 -11.92 11.78 12.07
C SER A 282 -12.91 12.84 11.61
N ASN A 283 -13.72 12.56 10.58
CA ASN A 283 -14.57 13.51 9.87
C ASN A 283 -13.81 14.72 9.32
N ARG A 284 -12.56 14.51 8.91
CA ARG A 284 -11.66 15.51 8.34
C ARG A 284 -11.19 15.07 6.94
N PRO A 285 -10.58 15.96 6.15
CA PRO A 285 -10.02 15.57 4.86
C PRO A 285 -9.08 14.39 4.98
N MET A 286 -9.16 13.44 4.03
CA MET A 286 -8.24 12.29 3.97
C MET A 286 -6.78 12.72 3.83
N THR A 287 -6.53 13.88 3.23
CA THR A 287 -5.20 14.46 3.05
C THR A 287 -4.49 14.71 4.38
N ASP A 288 -5.24 14.97 5.48
CA ASP A 288 -4.66 15.17 6.82
C ASP A 288 -3.85 13.96 7.33
N ARG A 289 -4.06 12.76 6.75
CA ARG A 289 -3.31 11.53 7.08
C ARG A 289 -2.74 10.80 5.86
N THR A 290 -2.63 11.49 4.74
CA THR A 290 -2.19 10.87 3.47
C THR A 290 -1.03 11.64 2.87
N VAL A 291 -0.09 10.90 2.27
CA VAL A 291 0.98 11.41 1.40
C VAL A 291 0.76 10.84 0.01
N LEU A 292 0.82 11.69 -1.00
CA LEU A 292 0.70 11.28 -2.39
C LEU A 292 2.05 11.48 -3.10
N ILE A 293 2.51 10.43 -3.79
CA ILE A 293 3.68 10.50 -4.67
C ILE A 293 3.18 10.24 -6.08
N ALA A 294 3.29 11.25 -6.94
CA ALA A 294 2.82 11.22 -8.30
C ALA A 294 3.98 11.22 -9.29
N ASN A 295 4.29 10.06 -9.85
CA ASN A 295 5.21 9.93 -10.98
C ASN A 295 4.42 9.39 -12.18
N THR A 296 4.06 10.28 -13.10
CA THR A 296 3.26 9.93 -14.28
C THR A 296 4.11 9.29 -15.38
N SER A 297 3.46 8.63 -16.35
CA SER A 297 4.12 7.90 -17.42
C SER A 297 4.98 8.77 -18.36
N ASN A 298 4.75 10.08 -18.40
CA ASN A 298 5.53 11.05 -19.17
C ASN A 298 6.69 11.67 -18.37
N MET A 299 6.81 11.39 -17.10
CA MET A 299 7.95 11.80 -16.28
C MET A 299 9.17 10.89 -16.51
N PRO A 300 10.39 11.34 -16.14
CA PRO A 300 11.61 10.57 -16.37
C PRO A 300 11.57 9.16 -15.75
N VAL A 301 12.13 8.18 -16.48
CA VAL A 301 12.13 6.77 -16.09
C VAL A 301 12.86 6.54 -14.76
N ALA A 302 13.96 7.23 -14.56
CA ALA A 302 14.73 7.11 -13.33
C ALA A 302 13.96 7.60 -12.10
N ALA A 303 13.23 8.71 -12.20
CA ALA A 303 12.36 9.19 -11.13
C ALA A 303 11.20 8.22 -10.85
N ARG A 304 10.72 7.50 -11.87
CA ARG A 304 9.74 6.43 -11.71
C ARG A 304 10.31 5.27 -10.89
N GLU A 305 11.54 4.88 -11.17
CA GLU A 305 12.23 3.83 -10.41
C GLU A 305 12.43 4.26 -8.94
N ALA A 306 12.81 5.51 -8.69
CA ALA A 306 13.03 6.03 -7.35
C ALA A 306 11.73 6.18 -6.52
N SER A 307 10.59 6.44 -7.16
CA SER A 307 9.32 6.77 -6.49
C SER A 307 8.88 5.73 -5.45
N ILE A 308 9.11 4.45 -5.72
CA ILE A 308 8.80 3.35 -4.79
C ILE A 308 9.69 3.43 -3.54
N TYR A 309 10.97 3.72 -3.69
CA TYR A 309 11.90 3.84 -2.57
C TYR A 309 11.64 5.11 -1.74
N THR A 310 11.28 6.21 -2.40
CA THR A 310 10.82 7.42 -1.71
C THR A 310 9.59 7.11 -0.85
N GLY A 311 8.59 6.47 -1.42
CA GLY A 311 7.35 6.10 -0.70
C GLY A 311 7.59 5.20 0.50
N ILE A 312 8.40 4.15 0.34
CA ILE A 312 8.67 3.24 1.45
C ILE A 312 9.50 3.88 2.55
N THR A 313 10.40 4.79 2.21
CA THR A 313 11.20 5.52 3.21
C THR A 313 10.33 6.45 4.05
N LEU A 314 9.38 7.16 3.43
CA LEU A 314 8.38 7.96 4.15
C LEU A 314 7.50 7.07 5.04
N ALA A 315 7.09 5.90 4.55
CA ALA A 315 6.30 4.95 5.32
C ALA A 315 7.05 4.44 6.57
N GLU A 316 8.33 4.08 6.41
CA GLU A 316 9.18 3.66 7.52
C GLU A 316 9.39 4.77 8.55
N TYR A 317 9.48 6.02 8.11
CA TYR A 317 9.64 7.17 9.02
C TYR A 317 8.44 7.32 9.97
N TYR A 318 7.23 7.25 9.45
CA TYR A 318 6.03 7.28 10.29
C TYR A 318 5.85 6.00 11.12
N ARG A 319 6.23 4.85 10.61
CA ARG A 319 6.31 3.61 11.40
C ARG A 319 7.20 3.80 12.62
N ASP A 320 8.36 4.43 12.45
CA ASP A 320 9.33 4.65 13.53
C ASP A 320 8.79 5.59 14.64
N MET A 321 7.75 6.37 14.33
CA MET A 321 6.99 7.14 15.31
C MET A 321 5.94 6.30 16.05
N GLY A 322 5.76 5.02 15.71
CA GLY A 322 4.77 4.12 16.31
C GLY A 322 3.41 4.14 15.62
N TYR A 323 3.34 4.57 14.34
CA TYR A 323 2.12 4.53 13.54
C TYR A 323 2.02 3.25 12.72
N HIS A 324 0.79 2.83 12.44
CA HIS A 324 0.48 1.80 11.46
C HIS A 324 0.25 2.46 10.10
N VAL A 325 1.18 2.22 9.18
CA VAL A 325 1.17 2.83 7.85
C VAL A 325 0.74 1.80 6.82
N ALA A 326 -0.15 2.17 5.90
CA ALA A 326 -0.44 1.41 4.70
C ALA A 326 0.13 2.15 3.48
N MET A 327 1.01 1.48 2.76
CA MET A 327 1.57 1.99 1.51
C MET A 327 0.96 1.25 0.33
N MET A 328 0.43 2.00 -0.62
CA MET A 328 -0.15 1.50 -1.85
C MET A 328 0.68 1.95 -3.03
N ALA A 329 1.07 1.01 -3.90
CA ALA A 329 1.84 1.29 -5.11
C ALA A 329 1.01 0.92 -6.35
N ASP A 330 0.69 1.90 -7.19
CA ASP A 330 -0.01 1.73 -8.45
C ASP A 330 0.82 2.31 -9.60
N SER A 331 1.54 1.52 -10.38
CA SER A 331 1.62 0.06 -10.32
C SER A 331 3.08 -0.41 -10.28
N THR A 332 3.34 -1.49 -9.59
CA THR A 332 4.68 -2.10 -9.55
C THR A 332 5.11 -2.67 -10.90
N SER A 333 4.16 -2.96 -11.81
CA SER A 333 4.48 -3.32 -13.21
C SER A 333 5.19 -2.17 -13.94
N ARG A 334 4.77 -0.92 -13.71
CA ARG A 334 5.41 0.25 -14.32
C ARG A 334 6.78 0.54 -13.72
N TRP A 335 6.96 0.23 -12.45
CA TRP A 335 8.27 0.25 -11.81
C TRP A 335 9.21 -0.79 -12.43
N ALA A 336 8.76 -2.02 -12.64
CA ALA A 336 9.52 -3.06 -13.31
C ALA A 336 9.87 -2.70 -14.77
N GLU A 337 8.94 -2.07 -15.50
CA GLU A 337 9.21 -1.51 -16.83
C GLU A 337 10.32 -0.46 -16.81
N ALA A 338 10.36 0.40 -15.78
CA ALA A 338 11.46 1.37 -15.60
C ALA A 338 12.80 0.66 -15.41
N LEU A 339 12.86 -0.38 -14.58
CA LEU A 339 14.07 -1.20 -14.43
C LEU A 339 14.50 -1.84 -15.76
N ARG A 340 13.55 -2.36 -16.53
CA ARG A 340 13.83 -2.93 -17.86
C ARG A 340 14.40 -1.89 -18.82
N GLU A 341 13.83 -0.68 -18.85
CA GLU A 341 14.32 0.39 -19.71
C GLU A 341 15.74 0.82 -19.34
N ILE A 342 16.01 0.98 -18.04
CA ILE A 342 17.33 1.37 -17.55
C ILE A 342 18.36 0.30 -17.88
N SER A 343 18.08 -0.98 -17.58
CA SER A 343 19.00 -2.09 -17.88
C SER A 343 19.28 -2.23 -19.37
N GLY A 344 18.27 -1.99 -20.22
CA GLY A 344 18.45 -1.98 -21.67
C GLY A 344 19.38 -0.87 -22.15
N ARG A 345 19.34 0.31 -21.54
CA ARG A 345 20.27 1.42 -21.85
C ARG A 345 21.69 1.21 -21.32
N LEU A 346 21.82 0.40 -20.27
CA LEU A 346 23.10 -0.05 -19.74
C LEU A 346 23.70 -1.21 -20.54
N GLU A 347 22.98 -1.71 -21.55
CA GLU A 347 23.36 -2.88 -22.36
C GLU A 347 23.59 -4.14 -21.50
N GLU A 348 22.88 -4.24 -20.38
CA GLU A 348 22.90 -5.44 -19.54
C GLU A 348 22.23 -6.62 -20.25
N MET A 349 22.71 -7.83 -19.96
CA MET A 349 22.12 -9.03 -20.54
C MET A 349 20.69 -9.23 -19.99
N PRO A 350 19.66 -9.22 -20.87
CA PRO A 350 18.29 -9.39 -20.43
C PRO A 350 18.03 -10.83 -19.99
N ALA A 351 17.17 -11.00 -19.00
CA ALA A 351 16.58 -12.26 -18.61
C ALA A 351 15.20 -12.45 -19.29
N GLU A 352 14.29 -13.13 -18.62
CA GLU A 352 12.94 -13.44 -19.11
C GLU A 352 12.17 -12.18 -19.51
N GLU A 353 11.55 -12.18 -20.68
CA GLU A 353 10.79 -11.07 -21.28
C GLU A 353 11.52 -9.71 -21.32
N GLY A 354 12.85 -9.75 -21.35
CA GLY A 354 13.68 -8.53 -21.41
C GLY A 354 13.86 -7.80 -20.09
N PHE A 355 13.38 -8.35 -18.98
CA PHE A 355 13.63 -7.79 -17.65
C PHE A 355 15.08 -8.09 -17.20
N PRO A 356 15.65 -7.24 -16.31
CA PRO A 356 16.97 -7.53 -15.75
C PRO A 356 16.94 -8.76 -14.84
N ALA A 357 18.05 -9.50 -14.81
CA ALA A 357 18.17 -10.71 -13.98
C ALA A 357 17.99 -10.43 -12.48
N TYR A 358 18.20 -9.19 -12.03
CA TYR A 358 18.03 -8.75 -10.64
C TYR A 358 16.61 -8.27 -10.30
N LEU A 359 15.63 -8.35 -11.19
CA LEU A 359 14.23 -7.99 -10.89
C LEU A 359 13.69 -8.69 -9.64
N PRO A 360 13.88 -10.01 -9.43
CA PRO A 360 13.44 -10.67 -8.20
C PRO A 360 14.06 -10.08 -6.94
N SER A 361 15.37 -9.78 -6.96
CA SER A 361 16.06 -9.19 -5.81
C SER A 361 15.53 -7.80 -5.46
N ARG A 362 15.25 -6.97 -6.46
CA ARG A 362 14.67 -5.64 -6.25
C ARG A 362 13.26 -5.69 -5.68
N LEU A 363 12.43 -6.63 -6.14
CA LEU A 363 11.11 -6.88 -5.58
C LEU A 363 11.21 -7.36 -4.12
N ALA A 364 12.13 -8.29 -3.84
CA ALA A 364 12.37 -8.75 -2.47
C ALA A 364 12.79 -7.61 -1.54
N GLU A 365 13.79 -6.82 -1.94
CA GLU A 365 14.27 -5.64 -1.19
C GLU A 365 13.12 -4.67 -0.84
N PHE A 366 12.21 -4.43 -1.77
CA PHE A 366 11.06 -3.58 -1.54
C PHE A 366 10.07 -4.20 -0.54
N TYR A 367 9.61 -5.42 -0.79
CA TYR A 367 8.60 -6.07 0.06
C TYR A 367 9.13 -6.44 1.45
N GLU A 368 10.43 -6.69 1.59
CA GLU A 368 11.08 -6.95 2.90
C GLU A 368 11.11 -5.71 3.81
N ARG A 369 10.98 -4.50 3.27
CA ARG A 369 10.87 -3.27 4.05
C ARG A 369 9.51 -3.13 4.75
N GLY A 370 8.49 -3.83 4.30
CA GLY A 370 7.23 -3.99 5.03
C GLY A 370 7.40 -4.85 6.27
N GLY A 371 6.55 -4.65 7.26
CA GLY A 371 6.55 -5.45 8.48
C GLY A 371 5.95 -4.73 9.67
N ARG A 372 5.65 -5.50 10.70
CA ARG A 372 5.30 -5.05 12.04
C ARG A 372 6.53 -5.16 12.92
N ALA A 373 6.82 -4.15 13.71
CA ALA A 373 8.05 -4.11 14.50
C ALA A 373 7.88 -3.33 15.80
N ASP A 374 8.68 -3.70 16.80
CA ASP A 374 9.05 -2.81 17.88
C ASP A 374 10.08 -1.83 17.33
N VAL A 375 9.75 -0.54 17.36
CA VAL A 375 10.59 0.51 16.82
C VAL A 375 11.52 1.08 17.89
N LEU A 376 12.58 1.77 17.45
CA LEU A 376 13.63 2.26 18.36
C LEU A 376 13.11 3.22 19.44
N CYS A 377 12.00 3.91 19.22
CA CYS A 377 11.39 4.77 20.25
C CYS A 377 10.64 4.00 21.36
N GLY A 378 10.61 2.66 21.31
CA GLY A 378 10.00 1.81 22.33
C GLY A 378 8.49 1.60 22.17
N THR A 379 7.94 1.90 21.00
CA THR A 379 6.55 1.62 20.64
C THR A 379 6.47 0.61 19.52
N GLU A 380 5.26 0.15 19.19
CA GLU A 380 5.01 -0.70 18.04
C GLU A 380 4.56 0.15 16.85
N GLY A 381 5.06 -0.21 15.67
CA GLY A 381 4.62 0.38 14.40
C GLY A 381 4.62 -0.66 13.28
N SER A 382 3.97 -0.35 12.16
CA SER A 382 3.95 -1.26 11.02
C SER A 382 3.90 -0.53 9.69
N VAL A 383 4.44 -1.19 8.66
CA VAL A 383 4.26 -0.80 7.25
C VAL A 383 3.63 -1.97 6.52
N THR A 384 2.40 -1.80 6.08
CA THR A 384 1.69 -2.75 5.22
C THR A 384 1.86 -2.33 3.77
N LEU A 385 2.33 -3.25 2.91
CA LEU A 385 2.59 -2.98 1.51
C LEU A 385 1.54 -3.63 0.61
N ILE A 386 0.92 -2.82 -0.24
CA ILE A 386 -0.10 -3.27 -1.20
C ILE A 386 0.34 -2.81 -2.59
N GLY A 387 0.83 -3.76 -3.39
CA GLY A 387 1.29 -3.51 -4.76
C GLY A 387 0.24 -3.90 -5.80
N ALA A 388 -0.19 -2.94 -6.63
CA ALA A 388 -1.01 -3.25 -7.79
C ALA A 388 -0.13 -3.63 -8.97
N MET A 389 -0.58 -4.59 -9.76
CA MET A 389 0.09 -5.05 -10.98
C MET A 389 -0.87 -5.02 -12.17
N SER A 390 -0.32 -4.74 -13.33
CA SER A 390 -1.07 -4.65 -14.60
C SER A 390 -0.55 -5.64 -15.62
N PRO A 391 -0.72 -6.97 -15.38
CA PRO A 391 -0.25 -7.99 -16.33
C PRO A 391 -0.97 -7.84 -17.67
N GLN A 392 -0.21 -7.89 -18.76
CA GLN A 392 -0.78 -7.80 -20.11
C GLN A 392 -1.71 -8.99 -20.36
N GLY A 393 -2.87 -8.72 -20.93
CA GLY A 393 -3.87 -9.76 -21.18
C GLY A 393 -4.49 -10.42 -19.94
N SER A 394 -4.16 -9.96 -18.72
CA SER A 394 -4.45 -10.62 -17.43
C SER A 394 -3.73 -11.98 -17.31
N ASP A 395 -2.57 -12.10 -17.94
CA ASP A 395 -1.73 -13.28 -17.83
C ASP A 395 -0.86 -13.19 -16.56
N PHE A 396 -1.22 -13.96 -15.53
CA PHE A 396 -0.49 -14.02 -14.29
C PHE A 396 0.81 -14.84 -14.35
N SER A 397 1.16 -15.40 -15.51
CA SER A 397 2.43 -16.12 -15.70
C SER A 397 3.59 -15.18 -16.05
N GLU A 398 3.33 -13.89 -16.29
CA GLU A 398 4.38 -12.92 -16.58
C GLU A 398 5.42 -12.80 -15.43
N PRO A 399 6.69 -12.43 -15.73
CA PRO A 399 7.77 -12.43 -14.73
C PRO A 399 7.50 -11.54 -13.52
N VAL A 400 6.92 -10.36 -13.69
CA VAL A 400 6.65 -9.42 -12.57
C VAL A 400 5.65 -10.03 -11.59
N THR A 401 4.54 -10.56 -12.09
CA THR A 401 3.51 -11.21 -11.27
C THR A 401 4.05 -12.45 -10.58
N GLN A 402 4.78 -13.32 -11.30
CA GLN A 402 5.34 -14.54 -10.73
C GLN A 402 6.39 -14.27 -9.66
N ASN A 403 7.24 -13.28 -9.84
CA ASN A 403 8.21 -12.91 -8.83
C ASN A 403 7.55 -12.22 -7.64
N THR A 404 6.56 -11.35 -7.86
CA THR A 404 5.81 -10.71 -6.76
C THR A 404 5.12 -11.74 -5.87
N LYS A 405 4.53 -12.79 -6.43
CA LYS A 405 3.94 -13.90 -5.68
C LYS A 405 4.88 -14.55 -4.67
N ARG A 406 6.19 -14.53 -4.93
CA ARG A 406 7.19 -15.13 -4.01
C ARG A 406 7.41 -14.30 -2.76
N PHE A 407 7.15 -12.99 -2.81
CA PHE A 407 7.46 -12.04 -1.75
C PHE A 407 6.21 -11.47 -1.07
N THR A 408 5.02 -11.70 -1.64
CA THR A 408 3.75 -11.30 -1.04
C THR A 408 3.02 -12.52 -0.49
N ARG A 409 2.41 -12.36 0.68
CA ARG A 409 1.66 -13.43 1.33
C ARG A 409 0.15 -13.36 1.07
N VAL A 410 -0.32 -12.26 0.45
CA VAL A 410 -1.71 -12.10 0.02
C VAL A 410 -1.75 -11.80 -1.47
N PHE A 411 -2.66 -12.45 -2.17
CA PHE A 411 -2.86 -12.29 -3.61
C PHE A 411 -4.35 -12.12 -3.90
N TRP A 412 -4.77 -10.90 -4.25
CA TRP A 412 -6.13 -10.56 -4.60
C TRP A 412 -6.28 -10.48 -6.12
N ALA A 413 -6.47 -11.62 -6.76
CA ALA A 413 -6.54 -11.75 -8.21
C ALA A 413 -7.82 -11.11 -8.75
N LEU A 414 -7.70 -10.03 -9.52
CA LEU A 414 -8.84 -9.40 -10.18
C LEU A 414 -9.20 -10.11 -11.49
N ASP A 415 -10.48 -10.37 -11.67
CA ASP A 415 -11.04 -11.12 -12.78
C ASP A 415 -11.87 -10.23 -13.72
N LYS A 416 -11.55 -10.26 -15.01
CA LYS A 416 -12.28 -9.51 -16.03
C LYS A 416 -13.72 -9.97 -16.18
N ALA A 417 -14.00 -11.26 -16.05
CA ALA A 417 -15.36 -11.77 -16.17
C ALA A 417 -16.26 -11.25 -15.06
N LEU A 418 -15.73 -11.18 -13.83
CA LEU A 418 -16.44 -10.56 -12.70
C LEU A 418 -16.67 -9.06 -12.93
N ALA A 419 -15.66 -8.35 -13.42
CA ALA A 419 -15.80 -6.92 -13.73
C ALA A 419 -16.84 -6.66 -14.84
N TYR A 420 -16.85 -7.44 -15.90
CA TYR A 420 -17.89 -7.36 -16.96
C TYR A 420 -19.28 -7.68 -16.44
N ALA A 421 -19.38 -8.62 -15.49
CA ALA A 421 -20.64 -8.92 -14.80
C ALA A 421 -21.02 -7.86 -13.75
N ARG A 422 -20.24 -6.77 -13.61
CA ARG A 422 -20.41 -5.72 -12.59
C ARG A 422 -20.41 -6.26 -11.17
N HIS A 423 -19.66 -7.33 -10.94
CA HIS A 423 -19.42 -7.87 -9.62
C HIS A 423 -18.16 -7.22 -9.05
N TYR A 424 -18.33 -6.29 -8.12
CA TYR A 424 -17.23 -5.59 -7.46
C TYR A 424 -17.27 -5.83 -5.95
N PRO A 425 -16.08 -5.88 -5.28
CA PRO A 425 -14.76 -5.96 -5.91
C PRO A 425 -14.62 -7.21 -6.78
N ALA A 426 -13.95 -7.07 -7.93
CA ALA A 426 -13.82 -8.15 -8.91
C ALA A 426 -12.74 -9.17 -8.53
N ILE A 427 -12.58 -9.44 -7.24
CA ILE A 427 -11.61 -10.38 -6.69
C ILE A 427 -12.13 -11.81 -6.89
N ASN A 428 -11.37 -12.61 -7.62
CA ASN A 428 -11.70 -14.00 -7.86
C ASN A 428 -11.37 -14.85 -6.63
N TRP A 429 -12.39 -15.42 -6.01
CA TRP A 429 -12.28 -16.20 -4.77
C TRP A 429 -11.63 -17.58 -4.95
N ILE A 430 -11.46 -18.07 -6.18
CA ILE A 430 -10.76 -19.33 -6.47
C ILE A 430 -9.26 -19.10 -6.67
N ASN A 431 -8.88 -17.99 -7.34
CA ASN A 431 -7.50 -17.70 -7.70
C ASN A 431 -6.77 -16.83 -6.66
N SER A 432 -7.50 -16.29 -5.68
CA SER A 432 -6.95 -15.47 -4.61
C SER A 432 -6.59 -16.31 -3.39
N TYR A 433 -5.64 -15.83 -2.59
CA TYR A 433 -5.25 -16.48 -1.34
C TYR A 433 -4.70 -15.48 -0.32
N SER A 434 -4.68 -15.90 0.94
CA SER A 434 -3.94 -15.24 2.03
C SER A 434 -3.25 -16.30 2.87
N GLU A 435 -1.95 -16.16 3.05
CA GLU A 435 -1.14 -17.00 3.93
C GLU A 435 -1.14 -16.50 5.38
N TYR A 436 -1.73 -15.33 5.65
CA TYR A 436 -1.81 -14.76 7.01
C TYR A 436 -2.90 -15.40 7.87
N PHE A 437 -3.81 -16.15 7.28
CA PHE A 437 -4.99 -16.61 8.02
C PHE A 437 -4.63 -17.37 9.30
N ASN A 438 -3.62 -18.25 9.24
CA ASN A 438 -3.18 -19.03 10.40
C ASN A 438 -2.55 -18.13 11.48
N ASP A 439 -1.82 -17.09 11.08
CA ASP A 439 -1.20 -16.14 12.01
C ASP A 439 -2.25 -15.24 12.69
N LEU A 440 -3.36 -14.98 11.99
CA LEU A 440 -4.47 -14.13 12.43
C LEU A 440 -5.58 -14.89 13.15
N ASP A 441 -5.63 -16.22 13.04
CA ASP A 441 -6.66 -17.07 13.63
C ASP A 441 -6.86 -16.83 15.15
N PRO A 442 -5.79 -16.72 15.97
CA PRO A 442 -5.94 -16.40 17.40
C PRO A 442 -6.66 -15.08 17.63
N TRP A 443 -6.34 -14.04 16.85
CA TRP A 443 -6.98 -12.74 16.96
C TRP A 443 -8.47 -12.81 16.60
N PHE A 444 -8.82 -13.51 15.53
CA PHE A 444 -10.23 -13.68 15.12
C PHE A 444 -11.03 -14.44 16.17
N ARG A 445 -10.46 -15.49 16.77
CA ARG A 445 -11.14 -16.25 17.85
C ARG A 445 -11.35 -15.40 19.09
N GLU A 446 -10.36 -14.64 19.49
CA GLU A 446 -10.43 -13.76 20.66
C GLU A 446 -11.46 -12.62 20.48
N ASN A 447 -11.51 -12.00 19.28
CA ASN A 447 -12.31 -10.81 19.04
C ASN A 447 -13.71 -11.10 18.46
N LEU A 448 -13.87 -12.20 17.71
CA LEU A 448 -15.11 -12.55 17.01
C LEU A 448 -15.70 -13.91 17.44
N GLY A 449 -14.95 -14.71 18.19
CA GLY A 449 -15.35 -16.05 18.60
C GLY A 449 -14.94 -17.15 17.62
N ASP A 450 -14.94 -18.40 18.13
CA ASP A 450 -14.50 -19.59 17.37
C ASP A 450 -15.34 -19.85 16.11
N ASP A 451 -16.61 -19.49 16.15
CA ASP A 451 -17.58 -19.68 15.07
C ASP A 451 -17.25 -18.83 13.82
N PHE A 452 -16.57 -17.69 13.96
CA PHE A 452 -16.15 -16.89 12.80
C PHE A 452 -15.25 -17.68 11.83
N VAL A 453 -14.27 -18.37 12.39
CA VAL A 453 -13.33 -19.20 11.62
C VAL A 453 -14.05 -20.39 10.97
N GLU A 454 -14.96 -21.01 11.70
CA GLU A 454 -15.80 -22.09 11.16
C GLU A 454 -16.67 -21.61 9.98
N PHE A 455 -17.35 -20.48 10.14
CA PHE A 455 -18.19 -19.90 9.08
C PHE A 455 -17.36 -19.56 7.83
N ARG A 456 -16.22 -18.93 8.01
CA ARG A 456 -15.30 -18.65 6.91
C ARG A 456 -14.90 -19.91 6.15
N ASN A 457 -14.52 -20.97 6.86
CA ASN A 457 -14.11 -22.23 6.23
C ASN A 457 -15.26 -22.89 5.47
N ARG A 458 -16.47 -22.86 6.02
CA ARG A 458 -17.67 -23.39 5.35
C ARG A 458 -18.04 -22.56 4.11
N VAL A 459 -17.96 -21.24 4.17
CA VAL A 459 -18.18 -20.36 3.01
C VAL A 459 -17.17 -20.68 1.91
N SER A 460 -15.89 -20.80 2.25
CA SER A 460 -14.84 -21.14 1.29
C SER A 460 -15.09 -22.51 0.63
N ALA A 461 -15.47 -23.53 1.43
CA ALA A 461 -15.79 -24.86 0.92
C ALA A 461 -16.97 -24.84 -0.05
N LEU A 462 -18.06 -24.13 0.27
CA LEU A 462 -19.23 -24.01 -0.60
C LEU A 462 -18.90 -23.31 -1.93
N LEU A 463 -18.07 -22.28 -1.92
CA LEU A 463 -17.64 -21.59 -3.14
C LEU A 463 -16.74 -22.49 -4.02
N GLN A 464 -15.89 -23.32 -3.42
CA GLN A 464 -15.07 -24.29 -4.17
C GLN A 464 -15.92 -25.42 -4.75
N GLU A 465 -16.88 -25.95 -3.97
CA GLU A 465 -17.80 -26.97 -4.44
C GLU A 465 -18.66 -26.46 -5.60
N GLU A 466 -19.20 -25.24 -5.49
CA GLU A 466 -19.95 -24.60 -6.58
C GLU A 466 -19.11 -24.45 -7.82
N SER A 467 -17.85 -24.05 -7.71
CA SER A 467 -16.94 -23.93 -8.87
C SER A 467 -16.81 -25.28 -9.61
N SER A 468 -16.66 -26.37 -8.88
CA SER A 468 -16.59 -27.72 -9.46
C SER A 468 -17.91 -28.15 -10.10
N LEU A 469 -19.03 -27.85 -9.47
CA LEU A 469 -20.36 -28.15 -10.02
C LEU A 469 -20.66 -27.33 -11.28
N MET A 470 -20.21 -26.07 -11.34
CA MET A 470 -20.40 -25.22 -12.52
C MET A 470 -19.66 -25.75 -13.77
N GLU A 471 -18.54 -26.46 -13.61
CA GLU A 471 -17.89 -27.16 -14.73
C GLU A 471 -18.80 -28.28 -15.28
N ILE A 472 -19.48 -29.01 -14.39
CA ILE A 472 -20.44 -30.04 -14.79
C ILE A 472 -21.66 -29.40 -15.46
N VAL A 473 -22.19 -28.31 -14.89
CA VAL A 473 -23.35 -27.57 -15.45
C VAL A 473 -23.09 -27.07 -16.87
N LYS A 474 -21.89 -26.59 -17.14
CA LYS A 474 -21.50 -26.17 -18.51
C LYS A 474 -21.59 -27.30 -19.53
N LEU A 475 -21.37 -28.54 -19.11
CA LEU A 475 -21.35 -29.71 -20.01
C LEU A 475 -22.73 -30.33 -20.22
N ILE A 476 -23.52 -30.47 -19.14
CA ILE A 476 -24.76 -31.25 -19.18
C ILE A 476 -26.03 -30.47 -18.77
N GLY A 477 -25.88 -29.21 -18.37
CA GLY A 477 -26.99 -28.38 -17.86
C GLY A 477 -27.28 -28.58 -16.36
N SER A 478 -27.96 -27.61 -15.76
CA SER A 478 -28.30 -27.60 -14.33
C SER A 478 -29.41 -28.56 -13.95
N ASP A 479 -30.28 -28.93 -14.91
CA ASP A 479 -31.50 -29.71 -14.64
C ASP A 479 -31.19 -31.14 -14.20
N VAL A 480 -30.05 -31.67 -14.59
CA VAL A 480 -29.60 -33.05 -14.32
C VAL A 480 -29.02 -33.20 -12.91
N LEU A 481 -28.66 -32.10 -12.25
CA LEU A 481 -28.07 -32.18 -10.93
C LEU A 481 -29.09 -32.65 -9.86
N PRO A 482 -28.64 -33.42 -8.86
CA PRO A 482 -29.44 -33.73 -7.67
C PRO A 482 -29.77 -32.47 -6.87
N ASP A 483 -30.83 -32.51 -6.07
CA ASP A 483 -31.30 -31.32 -5.33
C ASP A 483 -30.33 -30.80 -4.26
N ASP A 484 -29.52 -31.67 -3.67
CA ASP A 484 -28.44 -31.29 -2.76
C ASP A 484 -27.35 -30.45 -3.47
N GLN A 485 -26.97 -30.79 -4.70
CA GLN A 485 -26.03 -30.03 -5.51
C GLN A 485 -26.65 -28.73 -6.02
N LYS A 486 -27.92 -28.71 -6.37
CA LYS A 486 -28.65 -27.48 -6.71
C LYS A 486 -28.71 -26.54 -5.50
N LEU A 487 -28.85 -27.07 -4.28
CA LEU A 487 -28.80 -26.28 -3.06
C LEU A 487 -27.44 -25.59 -2.86
N VAL A 488 -26.34 -26.29 -3.14
CA VAL A 488 -24.99 -25.67 -3.10
C VAL A 488 -24.91 -24.50 -4.07
N ILE A 489 -25.40 -24.66 -5.31
CA ILE A 489 -25.38 -23.58 -6.32
C ILE A 489 -26.21 -22.37 -5.88
N GLU A 490 -27.43 -22.59 -5.32
CA GLU A 490 -28.26 -21.49 -4.83
C GLU A 490 -27.65 -20.79 -3.62
N THR A 491 -27.08 -21.54 -2.67
CA THR A 491 -26.37 -20.95 -1.54
C THR A 491 -25.16 -20.15 -1.99
N ALA A 492 -24.37 -20.68 -2.92
CA ALA A 492 -23.22 -19.98 -3.49
C ALA A 492 -23.64 -18.71 -4.27
N ARG A 493 -24.81 -18.71 -4.93
CA ARG A 493 -25.38 -17.51 -5.54
C ARG A 493 -25.63 -16.42 -4.48
N VAL A 494 -26.19 -16.78 -3.33
CA VAL A 494 -26.38 -15.83 -2.21
C VAL A 494 -25.05 -15.34 -1.67
N LEU A 495 -24.06 -16.22 -1.51
CA LEU A 495 -22.72 -15.83 -1.10
C LEU A 495 -22.08 -14.84 -2.08
N ARG A 496 -22.14 -15.12 -3.38
CA ARG A 496 -21.55 -14.23 -4.40
C ARG A 496 -22.24 -12.87 -4.45
N VAL A 497 -23.57 -12.84 -4.55
CA VAL A 497 -24.34 -11.60 -4.76
C VAL A 497 -24.66 -10.90 -3.43
N GLY A 498 -24.98 -11.64 -2.39
CA GLY A 498 -25.39 -11.08 -1.10
C GLY A 498 -24.23 -10.77 -0.16
N PHE A 499 -23.12 -11.51 -0.27
CA PHE A 499 -21.98 -11.35 0.65
C PHE A 499 -20.72 -10.82 -0.04
N LEU A 500 -20.22 -11.46 -1.10
CA LEU A 500 -18.95 -11.05 -1.73
C LEU A 500 -19.07 -9.77 -2.56
N GLN A 501 -20.18 -9.59 -3.28
CA GLN A 501 -20.44 -8.35 -4.01
C GLN A 501 -20.73 -7.21 -3.03
N GLN A 502 -19.96 -6.13 -3.13
CA GLN A 502 -20.03 -4.99 -2.22
C GLN A 502 -20.10 -3.69 -3.01
N ASN A 503 -21.01 -2.79 -2.63
CA ASN A 503 -21.23 -1.53 -3.33
C ASN A 503 -20.46 -0.40 -2.63
N ALA A 504 -19.40 0.09 -3.28
CA ALA A 504 -18.57 1.18 -2.76
C ALA A 504 -19.31 2.52 -2.60
N PHE A 505 -20.45 2.70 -3.25
CA PHE A 505 -21.21 3.96 -3.23
C PHE A 505 -22.44 3.92 -2.30
N HIS A 506 -22.71 2.78 -1.65
CA HIS A 506 -23.83 2.67 -0.74
C HIS A 506 -23.39 2.83 0.71
N ALA A 507 -24.01 3.72 1.47
CA ALA A 507 -23.60 4.08 2.83
C ALA A 507 -23.41 2.88 3.78
N GLU A 508 -24.33 1.89 3.72
CA GLU A 508 -24.30 0.70 4.59
C GLU A 508 -23.45 -0.45 4.04
N ASP A 509 -22.94 -0.33 2.80
CA ASP A 509 -22.21 -1.40 2.12
C ASP A 509 -20.77 -1.02 1.73
N THR A 510 -20.43 0.27 1.69
CA THR A 510 -19.07 0.73 1.35
C THR A 510 -18.03 0.29 2.38
N TYR A 511 -18.43 0.25 3.66
CA TYR A 511 -17.67 -0.29 4.78
C TYR A 511 -18.58 -1.18 5.62
N VAL A 512 -18.16 -2.41 5.86
CA VAL A 512 -18.93 -3.36 6.66
C VAL A 512 -18.13 -3.82 7.88
N PRO A 513 -18.60 -3.55 9.11
CA PRO A 513 -17.91 -4.00 10.33
C PRO A 513 -17.79 -5.53 10.38
N LEU A 514 -16.71 -6.05 10.95
CA LEU A 514 -16.45 -7.49 11.07
C LEU A 514 -17.59 -8.25 11.72
N GLU A 515 -18.22 -7.68 12.74
CA GLU A 515 -19.37 -8.31 13.41
C GLU A 515 -20.55 -8.50 12.45
N LYS A 516 -20.87 -7.50 11.61
CA LYS A 516 -21.89 -7.65 10.56
C LYS A 516 -21.48 -8.72 9.54
N GLN A 517 -20.21 -8.74 9.13
CA GLN A 517 -19.69 -9.76 8.21
C GLN A 517 -19.91 -11.18 8.78
N LYS A 518 -19.60 -11.37 10.06
CA LYS A 518 -19.84 -12.62 10.79
C LYS A 518 -21.33 -13.02 10.78
N ARG A 519 -22.21 -12.08 11.15
CA ARG A 519 -23.67 -12.32 11.20
C ARG A 519 -24.23 -12.65 9.81
N MET A 520 -23.75 -12.00 8.75
CA MET A 520 -24.15 -12.31 7.38
C MET A 520 -23.79 -13.75 6.99
N MET A 521 -22.55 -14.19 7.27
CA MET A 521 -22.14 -15.58 7.04
C MET A 521 -23.00 -16.55 7.85
N GLN A 522 -23.25 -16.25 9.11
CA GLN A 522 -24.06 -17.06 10.00
C GLN A 522 -25.45 -17.32 9.42
N VAL A 523 -26.18 -16.29 8.99
CA VAL A 523 -27.54 -16.41 8.47
C VAL A 523 -27.57 -17.19 7.15
N ILE A 524 -26.61 -16.97 6.25
CA ILE A 524 -26.52 -17.71 4.98
C ILE A 524 -26.27 -19.21 5.25
N LEU A 525 -25.32 -19.51 6.13
CA LEU A 525 -24.99 -20.88 6.49
C LEU A 525 -26.11 -21.57 7.28
N TYR A 526 -26.89 -20.80 8.06
CA TYR A 526 -28.08 -21.29 8.76
C TYR A 526 -29.15 -21.72 7.76
N LEU A 527 -29.46 -20.86 6.77
CA LEU A 527 -30.40 -21.23 5.69
C LEU A 527 -29.92 -22.49 4.96
N HIS A 528 -28.62 -22.55 4.61
CA HIS A 528 -28.07 -23.74 3.93
C HIS A 528 -28.26 -25.02 4.75
N THR A 529 -27.90 -24.97 6.04
CA THR A 529 -28.01 -26.15 6.93
C THR A 529 -29.45 -26.64 7.06
N LYS A 530 -30.39 -25.73 7.31
CA LYS A 530 -31.81 -26.04 7.40
C LYS A 530 -32.37 -26.56 6.08
N SER A 531 -31.99 -25.96 4.97
CA SER A 531 -32.42 -26.41 3.64
C SER A 531 -31.85 -27.79 3.29
N LYS A 532 -30.63 -28.11 3.72
CA LYS A 532 -30.02 -29.43 3.53
C LYS A 532 -30.76 -30.53 4.29
N GLU A 533 -31.24 -30.25 5.52
CA GLU A 533 -32.09 -31.15 6.29
C GLU A 533 -33.40 -31.47 5.52
N ILE A 534 -34.06 -30.44 4.98
CA ILE A 534 -35.30 -30.57 4.22
C ILE A 534 -35.10 -31.39 2.95
N VAL A 535 -34.05 -31.11 2.18
CA VAL A 535 -33.73 -31.88 0.96
C VAL A 535 -33.41 -33.34 1.29
N SER A 536 -32.75 -33.63 2.42
CA SER A 536 -32.45 -34.98 2.86
C SER A 536 -33.71 -35.80 3.19
N HIS A 537 -34.83 -35.15 3.50
CA HIS A 537 -36.15 -35.77 3.66
C HIS A 537 -36.91 -35.95 2.33
N GLY A 538 -36.25 -35.71 1.18
CA GLY A 538 -36.84 -35.92 -0.14
C GLY A 538 -37.73 -34.77 -0.62
N ILE A 539 -37.71 -33.64 0.03
CA ILE A 539 -38.44 -32.44 -0.39
C ILE A 539 -37.63 -31.71 -1.45
N PRO A 540 -38.18 -31.44 -2.65
CA PRO A 540 -37.43 -30.81 -3.72
C PRO A 540 -37.03 -29.35 -3.38
N ILE A 541 -35.85 -28.96 -3.81
CA ILE A 541 -35.32 -27.62 -3.57
C ILE A 541 -36.21 -26.49 -4.13
N SER A 542 -36.97 -26.76 -5.19
CA SER A 542 -37.91 -25.79 -5.77
C SER A 542 -38.92 -25.24 -4.76
N LYS A 543 -39.34 -26.05 -3.77
CA LYS A 543 -40.24 -25.61 -2.69
C LYS A 543 -39.53 -24.62 -1.75
N ILE A 544 -38.24 -24.84 -1.49
CA ILE A 544 -37.42 -23.94 -0.66
C ILE A 544 -37.20 -22.62 -1.41
N ILE A 545 -36.86 -22.66 -2.69
CA ILE A 545 -36.68 -21.47 -3.54
C ILE A 545 -38.00 -20.66 -3.58
N ALA A 546 -39.15 -21.30 -3.68
CA ALA A 546 -40.46 -20.65 -3.71
C ALA A 546 -40.80 -19.85 -2.44
N THR A 547 -40.09 -20.06 -1.31
CA THR A 547 -40.23 -19.24 -0.10
C THR A 547 -39.70 -17.83 -0.24
N GLY A 548 -38.85 -17.58 -1.24
CA GLY A 548 -38.18 -16.30 -1.46
C GLY A 548 -37.03 -15.98 -0.48
N LEU A 549 -36.63 -16.93 0.38
CA LEU A 549 -35.59 -16.72 1.38
C LEU A 549 -34.21 -16.42 0.75
N PHE A 550 -33.84 -17.17 -0.29
CA PHE A 550 -32.55 -16.93 -0.98
C PHE A 550 -32.46 -15.50 -1.54
N ASP A 551 -33.53 -15.02 -2.20
CA ASP A 551 -33.55 -13.64 -2.75
C ASP A 551 -33.59 -12.58 -1.65
N LYS A 552 -34.25 -12.86 -0.53
CA LYS A 552 -34.23 -11.97 0.64
C LYS A 552 -32.82 -11.82 1.20
N LEU A 553 -32.09 -12.93 1.35
CA LEU A 553 -30.72 -12.88 1.88
C LEU A 553 -29.75 -12.12 0.96
N THR A 554 -29.97 -12.09 -0.34
CA THR A 554 -29.12 -11.26 -1.24
C THR A 554 -29.24 -9.76 -0.97
N LYS A 555 -30.36 -9.32 -0.37
CA LYS A 555 -30.62 -7.90 -0.08
C LYS A 555 -30.27 -7.50 1.36
N MET A 556 -29.98 -8.44 2.25
CA MET A 556 -29.71 -8.16 3.67
C MET A 556 -28.55 -7.17 3.90
N LYS A 557 -27.60 -7.10 2.94
CA LYS A 557 -26.48 -6.15 2.99
C LYS A 557 -26.92 -4.69 2.97
N TYR A 558 -28.09 -4.39 2.37
CA TYR A 558 -28.71 -3.08 2.33
C TYR A 558 -29.82 -2.91 3.37
N ASP A 559 -30.60 -3.97 3.60
CA ASP A 559 -31.79 -3.92 4.45
C ASP A 559 -31.43 -3.85 5.95
N ILE A 560 -30.25 -4.35 6.33
CA ILE A 560 -29.78 -4.35 7.72
C ILE A 560 -28.69 -3.27 7.87
N PRO A 561 -28.98 -2.17 8.59
CA PRO A 561 -27.97 -1.15 8.88
C PRO A 561 -26.80 -1.71 9.71
N ASN A 562 -25.61 -1.12 9.55
CA ASN A 562 -24.40 -1.48 10.31
C ASN A 562 -24.57 -1.30 11.83
N SER A 563 -25.51 -0.45 12.25
CA SER A 563 -25.83 -0.16 13.66
C SER A 563 -26.93 -1.06 14.27
N ARG A 564 -27.59 -1.94 13.48
CA ARG A 564 -28.76 -2.70 13.92
C ARG A 564 -28.62 -4.20 13.67
N LEU A 565 -27.58 -4.78 14.25
CA LEU A 565 -27.23 -6.19 14.02
C LEU A 565 -28.25 -7.17 14.64
N GLU A 566 -29.08 -6.73 15.57
CA GLU A 566 -30.18 -7.52 16.13
C GLU A 566 -31.20 -7.97 15.07
N MET A 567 -31.32 -7.25 13.95
CA MET A 567 -32.22 -7.62 12.86
C MET A 567 -31.86 -8.95 12.19
N PHE A 568 -30.64 -9.43 12.34
CA PHE A 568 -30.27 -10.77 11.85
C PHE A 568 -31.01 -11.89 12.56
N ASP A 569 -31.42 -11.71 13.83
CA ASP A 569 -32.18 -12.68 14.56
C ASP A 569 -33.62 -12.82 14.01
N ASP A 570 -34.20 -11.74 13.49
CA ASP A 570 -35.47 -11.75 12.79
C ASP A 570 -35.38 -12.55 11.48
N TYR A 571 -34.26 -12.44 10.76
CA TYR A 571 -34.02 -13.26 9.56
C TYR A 571 -33.92 -14.75 9.89
N MET A 572 -33.27 -15.12 11.00
CA MET A 572 -33.18 -16.52 11.43
C MET A 572 -34.53 -17.07 11.83
N LYS A 573 -35.36 -16.32 12.56
CA LYS A 573 -36.73 -16.70 12.89
C LYS A 573 -37.58 -16.91 11.64
N GLU A 574 -37.50 -16.00 10.67
CA GLU A 574 -38.25 -16.13 9.42
C GLU A 574 -37.83 -17.38 8.61
N ILE A 575 -36.53 -17.72 8.65
CA ILE A 575 -36.03 -18.97 8.06
C ILE A 575 -36.72 -20.19 8.74
N ASP A 576 -36.76 -20.24 10.07
CA ASP A 576 -37.38 -21.31 10.81
C ASP A 576 -38.90 -21.40 10.51
N ASP A 577 -39.61 -20.28 10.52
CA ASP A 577 -41.06 -20.22 10.26
C ASP A 577 -41.39 -20.70 8.84
N LYS A 578 -40.70 -20.18 7.82
CA LYS A 578 -40.99 -20.52 6.42
C LYS A 578 -40.55 -21.93 6.06
N LEU A 579 -39.41 -22.39 6.57
CA LEU A 579 -38.94 -23.75 6.32
C LEU A 579 -39.69 -24.77 7.15
N GLY A 580 -40.09 -24.43 8.38
CA GLY A 580 -40.97 -25.27 9.21
C GLY A 580 -42.35 -25.52 8.56
N ALA A 581 -42.88 -24.55 7.82
CA ALA A 581 -44.14 -24.70 7.09
C ALA A 581 -44.05 -25.64 5.86
N ILE A 582 -42.85 -25.99 5.41
CA ILE A 582 -42.63 -26.92 4.28
C ILE A 582 -42.53 -28.37 4.78
N LEU A 583 -42.07 -28.54 6.00
CA LEU A 583 -42.03 -29.88 6.64
C LEU A 583 -43.44 -30.39 6.86
N PRO A 584 -43.72 -31.70 6.58
CA PRO A 584 -45.05 -32.26 6.72
C PRO A 584 -45.54 -32.35 8.17
#